data_ec49b29fc7766519dc7ee3319e10c49b
#
_entry.id   ec49b29fc7766519dc7ee3319e10c49b
#
_cell.length_a   1.000
_cell.length_b   1.000
_cell.length_c   1.000
_cell.angle_alpha   90.00
_cell.angle_beta   90.00
_cell.angle_gamma   90.00
#
_symmetry.space_group_name_H-M   'P 1'
#
loop_
_entity.id
_entity.type
_entity.pdbx_description
1 polymer ?
#
loop_
_entity_poly.entity_id
_entity_poly.type
_entity_poly.pdbx_seq_one_letter_code
_entity_poly.pdbx_strand_id
1 'polypeptide(L)'
;MQGIELRIKGKVQGVGFRPFVWLLSNQYGLIGDVNNDGQGVLIRFVSPPANALEQFLSDLQNKLPPLTDITQRSIDWPEATSVTGFTIRESENNQMDTQIIPDAATCPHCLADLFDPNNRRYHYPFTNCTHCGPRFTIIKAIPYDRKNTAMSVFPLCPQCEKEYKDPGDRRFHAQPNACSVCGPHIWLQDREQTLATHETAVKQTALLGAVCCLYKNSLKRVTNLLKICFNFFG
;
A
#
# COMPACT_ATOMS: atom_id res chain seq x y z
N MET A 1 8.95 -33.26 -1.16
CA MET A 1 8.38 -32.67 -2.40
C MET A 1 9.36 -31.62 -2.89
N GLN A 2 9.57 -31.53 -4.20
CA GLN A 2 10.46 -30.51 -4.74
C GLN A 2 9.75 -29.14 -4.67
N GLY A 3 10.42 -28.15 -4.08
CA GLY A 3 9.93 -26.78 -4.02
C GLY A 3 10.65 -25.89 -5.01
N ILE A 4 10.11 -24.72 -5.24
CA ILE A 4 10.77 -23.63 -5.95
C ILE A 4 10.68 -22.39 -5.08
N GLU A 5 11.83 -21.77 -4.84
CA GLU A 5 11.92 -20.48 -4.19
C GLU A 5 12.38 -19.43 -5.21
N LEU A 6 11.56 -18.40 -5.40
CA LEU A 6 11.83 -17.29 -6.29
C LEU A 6 11.96 -16.02 -5.46
N ARG A 7 13.17 -15.45 -5.44
CA ARG A 7 13.44 -14.17 -4.76
C ARG A 7 13.49 -13.04 -5.75
N ILE A 8 12.74 -11.98 -5.45
CA ILE A 8 12.64 -10.77 -6.27
C ILE A 8 13.12 -9.57 -5.44
N LYS A 9 14.14 -8.88 -5.95
CA LYS A 9 14.68 -7.64 -5.34
C LYS A 9 14.39 -6.43 -6.20
N GLY A 10 14.41 -5.25 -5.57
CA GLY A 10 14.16 -3.96 -6.22
C GLY A 10 13.00 -3.20 -5.58
N LYS A 11 12.31 -2.39 -6.37
CA LYS A 11 11.11 -1.65 -5.94
C LYS A 11 9.88 -2.55 -6.02
N VAL A 12 9.78 -3.52 -5.10
CA VAL A 12 8.74 -4.56 -5.09
C VAL A 12 7.86 -4.54 -3.84
N GLN A 13 8.17 -3.70 -2.86
CA GLN A 13 7.34 -3.50 -1.68
C GLN A 13 6.54 -2.19 -1.78
N GLY A 14 5.28 -2.19 -1.34
CA GLY A 14 4.40 -1.03 -1.40
C GLY A 14 3.81 -0.70 -2.78
N VAL A 15 4.02 -1.54 -3.79
CA VAL A 15 3.55 -1.37 -5.18
C VAL A 15 2.39 -2.30 -5.56
N GLY A 16 1.84 -3.06 -4.62
CA GLY A 16 0.83 -4.08 -4.90
C GLY A 16 1.42 -5.39 -5.44
N PHE A 17 2.72 -5.63 -5.27
CA PHE A 17 3.40 -6.79 -5.84
C PHE A 17 2.93 -8.12 -5.22
N ARG A 18 2.79 -8.23 -3.89
CA ARG A 18 2.24 -9.44 -3.22
C ARG A 18 0.83 -9.78 -3.71
N PRO A 19 -0.16 -8.84 -3.72
CA PRO A 19 -1.45 -9.05 -4.35
C PRO A 19 -1.38 -9.54 -5.80
N PHE A 20 -0.53 -8.94 -6.61
CA PHE A 20 -0.32 -9.33 -8.01
C PHE A 20 0.20 -10.77 -8.13
N VAL A 21 1.22 -11.15 -7.35
CA VAL A 21 1.75 -12.52 -7.31
C VAL A 21 0.66 -13.50 -6.87
N TRP A 22 -0.13 -13.15 -5.86
CA TRP A 22 -1.24 -13.99 -5.38
C TRP A 22 -2.29 -14.23 -6.46
N LEU A 23 -2.74 -13.18 -7.14
CA LEU A 23 -3.71 -13.28 -8.24
C LEU A 23 -3.17 -14.15 -9.38
N LEU A 24 -1.93 -13.91 -9.77
CA LEU A 24 -1.27 -14.64 -10.85
C LEU A 24 -1.06 -16.11 -10.51
N SER A 25 -0.64 -16.43 -9.28
CA SER A 25 -0.46 -17.80 -8.81
C SER A 25 -1.78 -18.57 -8.80
N ASN A 26 -2.86 -17.96 -8.34
CA ASN A 26 -4.19 -18.58 -8.37
C ASN A 26 -4.72 -18.77 -9.80
N GLN A 27 -4.44 -17.83 -10.72
CA GLN A 27 -4.80 -17.96 -12.13
C GLN A 27 -4.19 -19.21 -12.77
N TYR A 28 -2.97 -19.57 -12.40
CA TYR A 28 -2.27 -20.74 -12.91
C TYR A 28 -2.38 -21.99 -12.01
N GLY A 29 -3.18 -21.93 -10.96
CA GLY A 29 -3.38 -23.06 -10.04
C GLY A 29 -2.11 -23.46 -9.28
N LEU A 30 -1.18 -22.51 -9.06
CA LEU A 30 0.03 -22.78 -8.32
C LEU A 30 -0.24 -22.81 -6.82
N ILE A 31 0.47 -23.70 -6.10
CA ILE A 31 0.36 -23.87 -4.66
C ILE A 31 1.62 -23.31 -4.00
N GLY A 32 1.44 -22.56 -2.91
CA GLY A 32 2.58 -21.98 -2.22
C GLY A 32 2.26 -20.72 -1.43
N ASP A 33 3.23 -19.84 -1.32
CA ASP A 33 3.07 -18.58 -0.60
C ASP A 33 3.98 -17.45 -1.13
N VAL A 34 3.63 -16.23 -0.74
CA VAL A 34 4.45 -15.04 -0.96
C VAL A 34 4.53 -14.22 0.32
N ASN A 35 5.73 -13.74 0.65
CA ASN A 35 5.94 -12.79 1.75
C ASN A 35 6.96 -11.73 1.39
N ASN A 36 6.93 -10.61 2.14
CA ASN A 36 8.01 -9.64 2.16
C ASN A 36 9.01 -9.99 3.26
N ASP A 37 10.27 -9.71 3.00
CA ASP A 37 11.31 -9.69 4.01
C ASP A 37 12.26 -8.48 3.81
N GLY A 38 13.33 -8.40 4.57
CA GLY A 38 14.31 -7.32 4.44
C GLY A 38 15.10 -7.33 3.12
N GLN A 39 15.01 -8.39 2.32
CA GLN A 39 15.72 -8.53 1.04
C GLN A 39 14.81 -8.34 -0.19
N GLY A 40 13.51 -8.15 0.00
CA GLY A 40 12.57 -7.96 -1.09
C GLY A 40 11.29 -8.77 -0.95
N VAL A 41 10.94 -9.55 -1.97
CA VAL A 41 9.79 -10.47 -2.00
C VAL A 41 10.29 -11.88 -2.22
N LEU A 42 9.80 -12.79 -1.39
CA LEU A 42 10.05 -14.21 -1.50
C LEU A 42 8.77 -14.93 -1.90
N ILE A 43 8.83 -15.71 -2.99
CA ILE A 43 7.73 -16.51 -3.53
C ILE A 43 8.16 -17.96 -3.45
N ARG A 44 7.32 -18.82 -2.87
CA ARG A 44 7.58 -20.25 -2.76
C ARG A 44 6.48 -21.03 -3.44
N PHE A 45 6.85 -22.01 -4.24
CA PHE A 45 5.94 -22.95 -4.89
C PHE A 45 6.22 -24.38 -4.45
N VAL A 46 5.15 -25.17 -4.31
CA VAL A 46 5.22 -26.59 -3.99
C VAL A 46 4.93 -27.39 -5.25
N SER A 47 5.92 -28.15 -5.74
CA SER A 47 5.81 -29.04 -6.91
C SER A 47 5.01 -28.44 -8.09
N PRO A 48 5.36 -27.20 -8.56
CA PRO A 48 4.57 -26.55 -9.59
C PRO A 48 4.67 -27.32 -10.92
N PRO A 49 3.58 -27.46 -11.70
CA PRO A 49 3.66 -27.95 -13.07
C PRO A 49 4.53 -27.02 -13.92
N ALA A 50 5.42 -27.60 -14.74
CA ALA A 50 6.41 -26.83 -15.50
C ALA A 50 5.75 -25.78 -16.41
N ASN A 51 4.70 -26.14 -17.14
CA ASN A 51 3.95 -25.26 -18.01
C ASN A 51 3.27 -24.10 -17.27
N ALA A 52 2.71 -24.35 -16.08
CA ALA A 52 2.10 -23.32 -15.25
C ALA A 52 3.14 -22.35 -14.70
N LEU A 53 4.29 -22.87 -14.27
CA LEU A 53 5.40 -22.05 -13.82
C LEU A 53 5.98 -21.16 -14.94
N GLU A 54 6.16 -21.71 -16.14
CA GLU A 54 6.63 -20.93 -17.30
C GLU A 54 5.68 -19.78 -17.65
N GLN A 55 4.38 -20.05 -17.67
CA GLN A 55 3.36 -19.02 -17.91
C GLN A 55 3.36 -17.97 -16.79
N PHE A 56 3.44 -18.38 -15.53
CA PHE A 56 3.58 -17.47 -14.39
C PHE A 56 4.81 -16.57 -14.53
N LEU A 57 5.99 -17.13 -14.84
CA LEU A 57 7.23 -16.37 -14.99
C LEU A 57 7.16 -15.38 -16.17
N SER A 58 6.53 -15.77 -17.28
CA SER A 58 6.28 -14.89 -18.42
C SER A 58 5.37 -13.72 -18.03
N ASP A 59 4.25 -13.98 -17.38
CA ASP A 59 3.31 -12.94 -16.98
C ASP A 59 3.86 -12.07 -15.83
N LEU A 60 4.64 -12.66 -14.92
CA LEU A 60 5.35 -11.93 -13.89
C LEU A 60 6.28 -10.86 -14.49
N GLN A 61 6.86 -11.12 -15.65
CA GLN A 61 7.75 -10.19 -16.34
C GLN A 61 6.99 -9.16 -17.17
N ASN A 62 5.87 -9.55 -17.80
CA ASN A 62 5.17 -8.74 -18.80
C ASN A 62 4.02 -7.91 -18.23
N LYS A 63 3.49 -8.24 -17.03
CA LYS A 63 2.28 -7.63 -16.44
C LYS A 63 2.53 -6.99 -15.08
N LEU A 64 3.74 -6.46 -14.86
CA LEU A 64 4.12 -5.87 -13.57
C LEU A 64 3.16 -4.75 -13.14
N PRO A 65 2.85 -4.65 -11.84
CA PRO A 65 2.13 -3.49 -11.30
C PRO A 65 2.87 -2.19 -11.60
N PRO A 66 2.15 -1.08 -11.80
CA PRO A 66 2.76 0.24 -11.90
C PRO A 66 3.70 0.52 -10.72
N LEU A 67 4.80 1.21 -10.94
CA LEU A 67 5.84 1.54 -9.96
C LEU A 67 6.77 0.37 -9.56
N THR A 68 6.52 -0.85 -10.04
CA THR A 68 7.40 -1.99 -9.82
C THR A 68 8.66 -1.87 -10.66
N ASP A 69 9.82 -2.14 -10.04
CA ASP A 69 11.12 -2.16 -10.71
C ASP A 69 11.93 -3.33 -10.12
N ILE A 70 12.15 -4.37 -10.93
CA ILE A 70 12.87 -5.57 -10.52
C ILE A 70 14.34 -5.42 -10.90
N THR A 71 15.21 -5.39 -9.91
CA THR A 71 16.65 -5.28 -10.12
C THR A 71 17.36 -6.62 -10.11
N GLN A 72 16.83 -7.61 -9.39
CA GLN A 72 17.42 -8.95 -9.29
C GLN A 72 16.32 -10.00 -9.11
N ARG A 73 16.54 -11.17 -9.74
CA ARG A 73 15.72 -12.38 -9.58
C ARG A 73 16.64 -13.58 -9.41
N SER A 74 16.40 -14.40 -8.39
CA SER A 74 17.06 -15.70 -8.19
C SER A 74 16.03 -16.79 -8.02
N ILE A 75 16.36 -18.00 -8.41
CA ILE A 75 15.52 -19.20 -8.29
C ILE A 75 16.34 -20.27 -7.60
N ASP A 76 15.82 -20.78 -6.49
CA ASP A 76 16.39 -21.88 -5.73
C ASP A 76 15.40 -23.05 -5.66
N TRP A 77 15.89 -24.27 -5.36
CA TRP A 77 15.10 -25.51 -5.38
C TRP A 77 15.13 -26.19 -4.01
N PRO A 78 14.53 -25.59 -2.97
CA PRO A 78 14.52 -26.18 -1.63
C PRO A 78 13.55 -27.36 -1.54
N GLU A 79 13.62 -28.10 -0.43
CA GLU A 79 12.55 -29.01 -0.07
C GLU A 79 11.29 -28.24 0.34
N ALA A 80 10.15 -28.58 -0.27
CA ALA A 80 8.89 -27.91 0.01
C ALA A 80 8.13 -28.58 1.16
N THR A 81 7.59 -27.77 2.06
CA THR A 81 6.59 -28.20 3.04
C THR A 81 5.20 -28.24 2.37
N SER A 82 4.39 -29.24 2.74
CA SER A 82 3.03 -29.37 2.20
C SER A 82 2.15 -28.18 2.66
N VAL A 83 1.60 -27.46 1.70
CA VAL A 83 0.60 -26.38 1.92
C VAL A 83 -0.56 -26.55 0.95
N THR A 84 -1.71 -25.99 1.25
CA THR A 84 -2.90 -26.01 0.39
C THR A 84 -3.20 -24.62 -0.16
N GLY A 85 -3.33 -24.51 -1.49
CA GLY A 85 -3.57 -23.23 -2.17
C GLY A 85 -2.37 -22.28 -2.16
N PHE A 86 -2.62 -21.02 -2.54
CA PHE A 86 -1.60 -19.98 -2.52
C PHE A 86 -1.97 -18.86 -1.54
N THR A 87 -1.04 -18.47 -0.67
CA THR A 87 -1.33 -17.52 0.42
C THR A 87 -0.34 -16.37 0.47
N ILE A 88 -0.80 -15.22 0.97
CA ILE A 88 0.08 -14.11 1.35
C ILE A 88 0.41 -14.27 2.83
N ARG A 89 1.69 -14.55 3.14
CA ARG A 89 2.16 -14.68 4.52
C ARG A 89 2.55 -13.33 5.12
N GLU A 90 2.61 -13.30 6.44
CA GLU A 90 3.18 -12.17 7.15
C GLU A 90 4.65 -11.97 6.78
N SER A 91 5.07 -10.73 6.79
CA SER A 91 6.46 -10.37 6.47
C SER A 91 7.41 -10.75 7.59
N GLU A 92 8.60 -11.22 7.21
CA GLU A 92 9.66 -11.59 8.13
C GLU A 92 10.68 -10.45 8.27
N ASN A 93 11.10 -10.16 9.50
CA ASN A 93 12.10 -9.12 9.78
C ASN A 93 13.50 -9.73 9.71
N ASN A 94 14.15 -9.58 8.55
CA ASN A 94 15.55 -9.93 8.31
C ASN A 94 16.36 -8.68 7.93
N GLN A 95 17.66 -8.83 7.62
CA GLN A 95 18.52 -7.71 7.21
C GLN A 95 17.90 -6.86 6.10
N MET A 96 18.02 -5.54 6.23
CA MET A 96 17.39 -4.55 5.33
C MET A 96 18.24 -4.34 4.06
N ASP A 97 17.79 -4.88 2.93
CA ASP A 97 18.36 -4.67 1.59
C ASP A 97 17.25 -4.48 0.55
N THR A 98 16.14 -3.83 0.94
CA THR A 98 15.03 -3.55 0.03
C THR A 98 14.82 -2.05 -0.18
N GLN A 99 14.40 -1.68 -1.37
CA GLN A 99 14.17 -0.28 -1.73
C GLN A 99 12.75 0.14 -1.35
N ILE A 100 12.65 1.30 -0.70
CA ILE A 100 11.38 1.96 -0.47
C ILE A 100 11.08 2.85 -1.68
N ILE A 101 9.86 2.74 -2.20
CA ILE A 101 9.42 3.61 -3.28
C ILE A 101 9.00 4.99 -2.75
N PRO A 102 9.16 6.06 -3.52
CA PRO A 102 8.60 7.36 -3.20
C PRO A 102 7.06 7.30 -3.18
N ASP A 103 6.44 8.32 -2.62
CA ASP A 103 5.01 8.51 -2.69
C ASP A 103 4.55 8.67 -4.14
N ALA A 104 3.41 8.11 -4.48
CA ALA A 104 2.84 8.18 -5.82
C ALA A 104 1.64 9.13 -5.86
N ALA A 105 1.55 9.92 -6.92
CA ALA A 105 0.39 10.77 -7.18
C ALA A 105 -0.91 9.96 -7.23
N THR A 106 -2.03 10.61 -6.88
CA THR A 106 -3.35 9.99 -6.92
C THR A 106 -3.66 9.45 -8.32
N CYS A 107 -3.98 8.17 -8.42
CA CYS A 107 -4.32 7.54 -9.71
C CYS A 107 -5.73 7.94 -10.17
N PRO A 108 -6.05 7.79 -11.47
CA PRO A 108 -7.37 8.16 -12.02
C PRO A 108 -8.55 7.49 -11.29
N HIS A 109 -8.42 6.23 -10.88
CA HIS A 109 -9.47 5.53 -10.15
C HIS A 109 -9.71 6.10 -8.75
N CYS A 110 -8.65 6.46 -8.02
CA CYS A 110 -8.79 7.11 -6.72
C CYS A 110 -9.29 8.55 -6.85
N LEU A 111 -8.93 9.22 -7.93
CA LEU A 111 -9.47 10.54 -8.26
C LEU A 111 -10.97 10.46 -8.55
N ALA A 112 -11.42 9.46 -9.30
CA ALA A 112 -12.85 9.22 -9.53
C ALA A 112 -13.61 8.97 -8.22
N ASP A 113 -13.09 8.10 -7.32
CA ASP A 113 -13.71 7.90 -6.00
C ASP A 113 -13.81 9.20 -5.18
N LEU A 114 -12.78 10.06 -5.28
CA LEU A 114 -12.72 11.32 -4.53
C LEU A 114 -13.81 12.31 -4.97
N PHE A 115 -14.20 12.29 -6.24
CA PHE A 115 -15.17 13.21 -6.81
C PHE A 115 -16.56 12.59 -7.05
N ASP A 116 -16.76 11.30 -6.79
CA ASP A 116 -18.07 10.66 -6.89
C ASP A 116 -18.90 10.89 -5.60
N PRO A 117 -20.01 11.66 -5.65
CA PRO A 117 -20.85 11.91 -4.48
C PRO A 117 -21.47 10.64 -3.86
N ASN A 118 -21.55 9.54 -4.62
CA ASN A 118 -22.07 8.26 -4.14
C ASN A 118 -20.99 7.39 -3.51
N ASN A 119 -19.72 7.77 -3.60
CA ASN A 119 -18.62 7.01 -3.03
C ASN A 119 -18.38 7.38 -1.57
N ARG A 120 -18.18 6.40 -0.71
CA ARG A 120 -17.90 6.62 0.72
C ARG A 120 -16.59 7.39 1.00
N ARG A 121 -15.75 7.59 -0.01
CA ARG A 121 -14.54 8.42 0.02
C ARG A 121 -14.71 9.76 -0.68
N TYR A 122 -15.95 10.14 -0.98
CA TYR A 122 -16.23 11.45 -1.53
C TYR A 122 -15.56 12.54 -0.67
N HIS A 123 -14.74 13.39 -1.31
CA HIS A 123 -13.96 14.46 -0.68
C HIS A 123 -13.05 14.01 0.49
N TYR A 124 -12.70 12.71 0.57
CA TYR A 124 -11.74 12.24 1.56
C TYR A 124 -10.31 12.38 1.04
N PRO A 125 -9.48 13.33 1.56
CA PRO A 125 -8.20 13.71 0.95
C PRO A 125 -7.12 12.62 1.04
N PHE A 126 -7.28 11.62 1.92
CA PHE A 126 -6.34 10.53 2.08
C PHE A 126 -6.72 9.27 1.29
N THR A 127 -7.58 9.43 0.27
CA THR A 127 -7.98 8.34 -0.63
C THR A 127 -6.79 7.80 -1.42
N ASN A 128 -6.59 6.50 -1.36
CA ASN A 128 -5.47 5.80 -2.00
C ASN A 128 -5.83 4.35 -2.37
N CYS A 129 -4.88 3.67 -3.05
CA CYS A 129 -4.95 2.23 -3.34
C CYS A 129 -3.53 1.63 -3.41
N THR A 130 -3.38 0.39 -3.91
CA THR A 130 -2.07 -0.25 -4.08
C THR A 130 -1.15 0.46 -5.08
N HIS A 131 -1.70 1.26 -6.00
CA HIS A 131 -0.96 1.92 -7.09
C HIS A 131 -0.71 3.41 -6.86
N CYS A 132 -1.23 4.02 -5.79
CA CYS A 132 -1.08 5.45 -5.52
C CYS A 132 -1.12 5.79 -4.03
N GLY A 133 -0.78 7.02 -3.70
CA GLY A 133 -0.79 7.53 -2.34
C GLY A 133 0.55 7.37 -1.61
N PRO A 134 0.55 7.48 -0.28
CA PRO A 134 1.77 7.56 0.51
C PRO A 134 2.48 6.20 0.62
N ARG A 135 3.82 6.24 0.62
CA ARG A 135 4.72 5.12 0.83
C ARG A 135 5.87 5.56 1.75
N PHE A 136 6.81 6.32 1.20
CA PHE A 136 7.99 6.82 1.94
C PHE A 136 7.58 7.70 3.12
N THR A 137 6.60 8.57 2.94
CA THR A 137 6.16 9.52 3.99
C THR A 137 5.51 8.87 5.20
N ILE A 138 4.99 7.66 5.07
CA ILE A 138 4.30 6.97 6.18
C ILE A 138 5.10 5.80 6.76
N ILE A 139 6.18 5.35 6.12
CA ILE A 139 6.94 4.19 6.58
C ILE A 139 7.73 4.51 7.85
N LYS A 140 7.71 3.61 8.81
CA LYS A 140 8.51 3.65 10.06
C LYS A 140 9.61 2.60 10.07
N ALA A 141 9.36 1.45 9.45
CA ALA A 141 10.30 0.34 9.38
C ALA A 141 10.00 -0.55 8.16
N ILE A 142 10.98 -1.35 7.74
CA ILE A 142 10.85 -2.41 6.75
C ILE A 142 10.65 -3.74 7.50
N PRO A 143 9.89 -4.67 6.94
CA PRO A 143 9.19 -4.67 5.64
C PRO A 143 7.96 -3.74 5.62
N TYR A 144 7.56 -3.30 4.39
CA TYR A 144 6.43 -2.40 4.20
C TYR A 144 5.10 -3.12 4.49
N ASP A 145 4.69 -3.08 5.73
CA ASP A 145 3.40 -3.57 6.22
C ASP A 145 2.73 -2.51 7.08
N ARG A 146 1.40 -2.54 7.20
CA ARG A 146 0.62 -1.53 7.93
C ARG A 146 1.14 -1.30 9.35
N LYS A 147 1.52 -2.36 10.08
CA LYS A 147 2.11 -2.28 11.42
C LYS A 147 3.41 -1.49 11.48
N ASN A 148 4.15 -1.45 10.37
CA ASN A 148 5.42 -0.73 10.21
C ASN A 148 5.25 0.65 9.57
N THR A 149 4.05 1.20 9.54
CA THR A 149 3.73 2.52 8.99
C THR A 149 3.04 3.41 10.02
N ALA A 150 2.92 4.71 9.72
CA ALA A 150 2.10 5.63 10.49
C ALA A 150 0.61 5.23 10.52
N MET A 151 0.16 4.36 9.60
CA MET A 151 -1.21 3.86 9.55
C MET A 151 -1.51 2.79 10.61
N SER A 152 -0.53 2.33 11.37
CA SER A 152 -0.70 1.32 12.44
C SER A 152 -1.67 1.75 13.53
N VAL A 153 -1.79 3.05 13.78
CA VAL A 153 -2.69 3.63 14.79
C VAL A 153 -4.15 3.78 14.31
N PHE A 154 -4.42 3.50 13.03
CA PHE A 154 -5.74 3.59 12.42
C PHE A 154 -6.27 2.19 12.10
N PRO A 155 -7.00 1.51 13.02
CA PRO A 155 -7.60 0.21 12.73
C PRO A 155 -8.61 0.33 11.59
N LEU A 156 -8.63 -0.65 10.70
CA LEU A 156 -9.56 -0.67 9.58
C LEU A 156 -11.00 -0.83 10.07
N CYS A 157 -11.93 -0.01 9.57
CA CYS A 157 -13.35 -0.26 9.74
C CYS A 157 -13.78 -1.49 8.91
N PRO A 158 -14.93 -2.14 9.20
CA PRO A 158 -15.35 -3.35 8.52
C PRO A 158 -15.36 -3.26 6.99
N GLN A 159 -15.74 -2.11 6.44
CA GLN A 159 -15.74 -1.89 5.00
C GLN A 159 -14.33 -1.79 4.41
N CYS A 160 -13.42 -1.07 5.06
CA CYS A 160 -12.02 -1.01 4.64
C CYS A 160 -11.31 -2.36 4.83
N GLU A 161 -11.65 -3.12 5.86
CA GLU A 161 -11.12 -4.45 6.08
C GLU A 161 -11.59 -5.43 4.99
N LYS A 162 -12.87 -5.35 4.59
CA LYS A 162 -13.39 -6.13 3.47
C LYS A 162 -12.59 -5.86 2.19
N GLU A 163 -12.42 -4.59 1.80
CA GLU A 163 -11.60 -4.21 0.64
C GLU A 163 -10.15 -4.70 0.76
N TYR A 164 -9.58 -4.60 1.95
CA TYR A 164 -8.20 -5.03 2.21
C TYR A 164 -8.01 -6.54 2.05
N LYS A 165 -9.05 -7.33 2.34
CA LYS A 165 -9.05 -8.81 2.24
C LYS A 165 -9.59 -9.34 0.91
N ASP A 166 -10.26 -8.52 0.11
CA ASP A 166 -10.89 -8.92 -1.15
C ASP A 166 -9.88 -8.88 -2.30
N PRO A 167 -9.50 -10.04 -2.87
CA PRO A 167 -8.59 -10.08 -4.02
C PRO A 167 -9.09 -9.36 -5.27
N GLY A 168 -10.40 -9.19 -5.42
CA GLY A 168 -11.02 -8.44 -6.52
C GLY A 168 -10.95 -6.92 -6.34
N ASP A 169 -10.62 -6.43 -5.14
CA ASP A 169 -10.56 -4.99 -4.87
C ASP A 169 -9.16 -4.42 -5.12
N ARG A 170 -9.09 -3.25 -5.75
CA ARG A 170 -7.82 -2.53 -5.98
C ARG A 170 -7.12 -2.07 -4.70
N ARG A 171 -7.74 -2.25 -3.54
CA ARG A 171 -7.18 -2.02 -2.20
C ARG A 171 -6.77 -3.30 -1.48
N PHE A 172 -6.80 -4.43 -2.19
CA PHE A 172 -6.33 -5.71 -1.65
C PHE A 172 -4.89 -5.56 -1.13
N HIS A 173 -4.70 -5.78 0.17
CA HIS A 173 -3.43 -5.55 0.88
C HIS A 173 -2.82 -4.14 0.71
N ALA A 174 -3.62 -3.12 0.39
CA ALA A 174 -3.15 -1.74 0.37
C ALA A 174 -2.88 -1.24 1.79
N GLN A 175 -1.62 -1.17 2.19
CA GLN A 175 -1.23 -0.83 3.56
C GLN A 175 -1.75 0.54 4.05
N PRO A 176 -1.82 1.60 3.19
CA PRO A 176 -2.39 2.88 3.59
C PRO A 176 -3.92 2.95 3.48
N ASN A 177 -4.63 1.85 3.15
CA ASN A 177 -6.09 1.87 2.99
C ASN A 177 -6.79 2.50 4.20
N ALA A 178 -7.70 3.45 3.91
CA ALA A 178 -8.48 4.17 4.89
C ALA A 178 -9.74 4.82 4.27
N CYS A 179 -10.62 5.32 5.11
CA CYS A 179 -11.71 6.20 4.72
C CYS A 179 -11.96 7.23 5.84
N SER A 180 -12.93 8.13 5.63
CA SER A 180 -13.27 9.18 6.61
C SER A 180 -13.70 8.65 7.99
N VAL A 181 -14.06 7.37 8.10
CA VAL A 181 -14.46 6.73 9.37
C VAL A 181 -13.26 6.21 10.17
N CYS A 182 -12.26 5.64 9.47
CA CYS A 182 -11.20 4.88 10.13
C CYS A 182 -9.79 5.41 9.85
N GLY A 183 -9.63 6.47 9.08
CA GLY A 183 -8.32 7.00 8.70
C GLY A 183 -8.03 8.38 9.27
N PRO A 184 -6.93 8.98 8.84
CA PRO A 184 -6.53 10.32 9.24
C PRO A 184 -7.62 11.37 8.95
N HIS A 185 -7.63 12.40 9.76
CA HIS A 185 -8.51 13.56 9.58
C HIS A 185 -7.71 14.83 9.35
N ILE A 186 -8.35 15.81 8.75
CA ILE A 186 -7.82 17.15 8.53
C ILE A 186 -8.71 18.16 9.25
N TRP A 187 -8.10 19.14 9.90
CA TRP A 187 -8.80 20.27 10.48
C TRP A 187 -8.01 21.56 10.33
N LEU A 188 -8.70 22.67 10.34
CA LEU A 188 -8.14 24.00 10.36
C LEU A 188 -8.23 24.56 11.77
N GLN A 189 -7.12 25.05 12.30
CA GLN A 189 -7.04 25.58 13.65
C GLN A 189 -6.40 26.99 13.64
N ASP A 190 -6.95 27.90 14.41
CA ASP A 190 -6.36 29.17 14.75
C ASP A 190 -6.01 29.18 16.24
N ARG A 191 -4.71 29.36 16.53
CA ARG A 191 -4.15 29.29 17.90
C ARG A 191 -4.66 28.05 18.66
N GLU A 192 -5.74 28.23 19.45
CA GLU A 192 -6.31 27.16 20.30
C GLU A 192 -7.71 26.69 19.84
N GLN A 193 -8.29 27.33 18.82
CA GLN A 193 -9.65 27.01 18.36
C GLN A 193 -9.64 26.29 17.02
N THR A 194 -10.38 25.20 16.95
CA THR A 194 -10.65 24.52 15.66
C THR A 194 -11.71 25.32 14.91
N LEU A 195 -11.35 25.85 13.74
CA LEU A 195 -12.23 26.65 12.90
C LEU A 195 -13.07 25.81 11.94
N ALA A 196 -12.50 24.72 11.44
CA ALA A 196 -13.14 23.84 10.49
C ALA A 196 -12.51 22.45 10.50
N THR A 197 -13.27 21.45 10.07
CA THR A 197 -12.83 20.07 9.94
C THR A 197 -13.13 19.53 8.54
N HIS A 198 -12.42 18.47 8.14
CA HIS A 198 -12.63 17.74 6.89
C HIS A 198 -12.71 18.65 5.65
N GLU A 199 -13.74 18.49 4.84
CA GLU A 199 -13.96 19.21 3.59
C GLU A 199 -14.00 20.74 3.78
N THR A 200 -14.65 21.21 4.85
CA THR A 200 -14.74 22.64 5.16
C THR A 200 -13.36 23.24 5.43
N ALA A 201 -12.49 22.52 6.13
CA ALA A 201 -11.11 22.93 6.36
C ALA A 201 -10.34 23.07 5.04
N VAL A 202 -10.49 22.12 4.11
CA VAL A 202 -9.87 22.18 2.78
C VAL A 202 -10.35 23.37 1.98
N LYS A 203 -11.67 23.58 1.91
CA LYS A 203 -12.29 24.73 1.19
C LYS A 203 -11.84 26.07 1.74
N GLN A 204 -11.86 26.24 3.06
CA GLN A 204 -11.43 27.49 3.69
C GLN A 204 -9.95 27.77 3.47
N THR A 205 -9.11 26.73 3.52
CA THR A 205 -7.68 26.86 3.22
C THR A 205 -7.43 27.30 1.78
N ALA A 206 -8.15 26.72 0.82
CA ALA A 206 -8.04 27.10 -0.59
C ALA A 206 -8.47 28.56 -0.84
N LEU A 207 -9.55 29.01 -0.19
CA LEU A 207 -10.05 30.39 -0.27
C LEU A 207 -9.05 31.41 0.32
N LEU A 208 -8.30 31.02 1.34
CA LEU A 208 -7.27 31.88 1.96
C LEU A 208 -5.97 31.96 1.15
N GLY A 209 -5.91 31.34 -0.03
CA GLY A 209 -4.72 31.32 -0.88
C GLY A 209 -3.52 30.58 -0.26
N ALA A 210 -3.79 29.77 0.75
CA ALA A 210 -2.78 28.98 1.41
C ALA A 210 -2.39 27.79 0.53
N VAL A 211 -1.23 27.87 -0.12
CA VAL A 211 -0.62 26.72 -0.80
C VAL A 211 -0.25 25.70 0.28
N CYS A 212 -1.06 24.66 0.42
CA CYS A 212 -0.79 23.56 1.31
C CYS A 212 0.32 22.70 0.70
N CYS A 213 1.57 22.93 1.10
CA CYS A 213 2.62 21.93 0.91
C CYS A 213 2.32 20.73 1.80
N LEU A 214 1.69 19.71 1.24
CA LEU A 214 1.30 18.45 1.89
C LEU A 214 2.52 17.55 2.24
N TYR A 215 3.72 18.09 2.35
CA TYR A 215 4.91 17.31 2.59
C TYR A 215 5.66 17.76 3.84
N LYS A 216 5.80 16.84 4.76
CA LYS A 216 6.61 16.80 6.00
C LYS A 216 6.00 17.33 7.27
N ASN A 217 6.26 16.58 8.35
CA ASN A 217 6.09 16.79 9.78
C ASN A 217 6.46 18.18 10.37
N SER A 218 6.39 19.25 9.62
CA SER A 218 6.50 20.59 10.14
C SER A 218 5.65 21.54 9.31
N LEU A 219 4.51 21.84 9.85
CA LEU A 219 3.72 23.00 9.48
C LEU A 219 4.55 24.27 9.76
N LYS A 220 5.32 24.71 8.77
CA LYS A 220 5.82 26.08 8.78
C LYS A 220 4.73 26.98 8.21
N ARG A 221 4.21 27.83 9.08
CA ARG A 221 3.35 29.01 8.89
C ARG A 221 3.01 29.36 7.45
N VAL A 222 1.72 29.29 7.14
CA VAL A 222 1.17 29.90 5.92
C VAL A 222 0.80 31.37 6.15
N THR A 223 0.56 31.76 7.35
CA THR A 223 0.56 33.16 7.87
C THR A 223 0.65 33.06 9.39
N ASN A 224 0.94 34.17 10.08
CA ASN A 224 1.14 34.21 11.54
C ASN A 224 -0.10 33.81 12.38
N LEU A 225 -1.21 33.39 11.78
CA LEU A 225 -2.50 33.24 12.44
C LEU A 225 -3.20 31.88 12.25
N LEU A 226 -2.95 31.14 11.17
CA LEU A 226 -3.69 29.91 10.84
C LEU A 226 -2.77 28.70 10.72
N LYS A 227 -3.17 27.56 11.31
CA LYS A 227 -2.49 26.25 11.19
C LYS A 227 -3.44 25.26 10.57
N ILE A 228 -2.95 24.51 9.58
CA ILE A 228 -3.60 23.30 9.10
C ILE A 228 -3.00 22.13 9.87
N CYS A 229 -3.83 21.41 10.57
CA CYS A 229 -3.41 20.30 11.40
C CYS A 229 -3.87 18.98 10.77
N PHE A 230 -2.95 18.00 10.77
CA PHE A 230 -3.22 16.63 10.34
C PHE A 230 -3.00 15.71 11.53
N ASN A 231 -3.98 14.90 11.86
CA ASN A 231 -3.79 13.87 12.86
C ASN A 231 -3.24 12.61 12.19
N PHE A 232 -1.92 12.44 12.25
CA PHE A 232 -1.23 11.19 11.93
C PHE A 232 -0.87 10.38 13.18
N PHE A 233 -1.19 10.92 14.36
CA PHE A 233 -0.94 10.30 15.64
C PHE A 233 -2.26 10.34 16.39
N GLY A 234 -2.90 9.15 16.50
CA GLY A 234 -4.02 8.93 17.39
C GLY A 234 -3.55 8.87 18.83
#